data_77755539a81e44e382ec288941cd0665
#
_entry.id   77755539a81e44e382ec288941cd0665
#
_cell.length_a   1.000
_cell.length_b   1.000
_cell.length_c   1.000
_cell.angle_alpha   90.00
_cell.angle_beta   90.00
_cell.angle_gamma   90.00
#
_symmetry.space_group_name_H-M   'P 1'
#
loop_
_entity.id
_entity.type
_entity.pdbx_description
1 polymer ?
#
loop_
_entity_poly.entity_id
_entity_poly.type
_entity_poly.pdbx_seq_one_letter_code
_entity_poly.pdbx_strand_id
1 'polypeptide(L)'
;MVIQEKKTYGYRERDEDKRKKFLAKIRDKRPEQLVYIDESGMDNREDYGYGWNELGKRYYDLKSGKRSLRVSIISGLCEGKLVAPLTFEGSCDRVVFEKWLREKLLPQLKTGQLVILDNASFHKSQKVRELIESVNCELEYLPPYSPDLNEIEHYWFPIKNRVRKSEGTIENFRDRVDYAVKLTS
;
A
#
# COMPACT_ATOMS: atom_id res chain seq x y z
N MET A 1 0.99 4.38 39.02
CA MET A 1 0.72 3.51 37.87
C MET A 1 -0.03 4.35 36.84
N VAL A 2 0.62 4.76 35.73
CA VAL A 2 -0.03 5.55 34.68
C VAL A 2 -0.71 4.54 33.74
N ILE A 3 -2.04 4.47 33.76
CA ILE A 3 -2.83 3.65 32.86
C ILE A 3 -3.02 4.46 31.58
N GLN A 4 -2.37 4.06 30.50
CA GLN A 4 -2.58 4.64 29.17
C GLN A 4 -3.59 3.76 28.42
N GLU A 5 -4.82 4.25 28.30
CA GLU A 5 -5.84 3.60 27.46
C GLU A 5 -5.52 3.83 25.99
N LYS A 6 -5.02 2.81 25.30
CA LYS A 6 -4.94 2.79 23.84
C LYS A 6 -6.22 2.18 23.30
N LYS A 7 -7.05 2.98 22.65
CA LYS A 7 -8.27 2.51 21.99
C LYS A 7 -7.90 1.96 20.61
N THR A 8 -8.04 0.64 20.43
CA THR A 8 -7.88 -0.01 19.13
C THR A 8 -9.25 -0.22 18.52
N TYR A 9 -9.49 0.35 17.34
CA TYR A 9 -10.76 0.19 16.63
C TYR A 9 -10.68 -1.02 15.70
N GLY A 10 -11.65 -1.92 15.79
CA GLY A 10 -11.92 -2.96 14.80
C GLY A 10 -13.16 -2.61 13.97
N TYR A 11 -13.23 -3.10 12.76
CA TYR A 11 -14.44 -2.98 11.94
C TYR A 11 -15.48 -3.99 12.41
N ARG A 12 -16.74 -3.56 12.55
CA ARG A 12 -17.87 -4.43 12.95
C ARG A 12 -18.17 -5.50 11.90
N GLU A 13 -17.85 -5.20 10.65
CA GLU A 13 -18.08 -6.04 9.47
C GLU A 13 -16.97 -7.08 9.25
N ARG A 14 -16.01 -7.20 10.17
CA ARG A 14 -14.97 -8.23 10.12
C ARG A 14 -15.59 -9.63 10.23
N ASP A 15 -15.12 -10.53 9.37
CA ASP A 15 -15.47 -11.94 9.38
C ASP A 15 -14.31 -12.74 10.01
N GLU A 16 -14.44 -13.05 11.28
CA GLU A 16 -13.38 -13.75 12.05
C GLU A 16 -13.11 -15.17 11.54
N ASP A 17 -14.11 -15.85 10.97
CA ASP A 17 -13.91 -17.19 10.42
C ASP A 17 -13.12 -17.14 9.11
N LYS A 18 -13.39 -16.18 8.24
CA LYS A 18 -12.57 -15.93 7.05
C LYS A 18 -11.15 -15.53 7.43
N ARG A 19 -10.97 -14.72 8.45
CA ARG A 19 -9.64 -14.33 8.97
C ARG A 19 -8.86 -15.54 9.46
N LYS A 20 -9.47 -16.42 10.26
CA LYS A 20 -8.84 -17.65 10.72
C LYS A 20 -8.43 -18.56 9.57
N LYS A 21 -9.29 -18.73 8.56
CA LYS A 21 -8.98 -19.52 7.36
C LYS A 21 -7.81 -18.94 6.57
N PHE A 22 -7.80 -17.62 6.36
CA PHE A 22 -6.71 -16.93 5.69
C PHE A 22 -5.38 -17.09 6.45
N LEU A 23 -5.38 -16.82 7.75
CA LEU A 23 -4.19 -16.97 8.60
C LEU A 23 -3.69 -18.43 8.62
N ALA A 24 -4.59 -19.42 8.64
CA ALA A 24 -4.20 -20.82 8.55
C ALA A 24 -3.53 -21.14 7.19
N LYS A 25 -4.00 -20.53 6.10
CA LYS A 25 -3.44 -20.73 4.74
C LYS A 25 -2.03 -20.16 4.61
N ILE A 26 -1.74 -19.01 5.23
CA ILE A 26 -0.43 -18.36 5.13
C ILE A 26 0.58 -18.80 6.20
N ARG A 27 0.12 -19.41 7.32
CA ARG A 27 0.94 -19.71 8.49
C ARG A 27 2.17 -20.57 8.19
N ASP A 28 2.00 -21.54 7.29
CA ASP A 28 3.05 -22.53 6.98
C ASP A 28 3.84 -22.13 5.71
N LYS A 29 3.53 -20.97 5.11
CA LYS A 29 4.27 -20.42 3.98
C LYS A 29 5.44 -19.57 4.49
N ARG A 30 6.58 -19.70 3.84
CA ARG A 30 7.76 -18.88 4.15
C ARG A 30 7.59 -17.48 3.56
N PRO A 31 8.24 -16.45 4.13
CA PRO A 31 8.09 -15.05 3.67
C PRO A 31 8.30 -14.85 2.16
N GLU A 32 9.28 -15.58 1.57
CA GLU A 32 9.54 -15.51 0.12
C GLU A 32 8.44 -16.11 -0.76
N GLN A 33 7.50 -16.83 -0.17
CA GLN A 33 6.35 -17.39 -0.86
C GLN A 33 5.11 -16.48 -0.83
N LEU A 34 5.16 -15.37 -0.10
CA LEU A 34 4.06 -14.44 0.06
C LEU A 34 4.35 -13.13 -0.66
N VAL A 35 3.45 -12.72 -1.52
CA VAL A 35 3.52 -11.43 -2.24
C VAL A 35 2.24 -10.65 -1.98
N TYR A 36 2.33 -9.64 -1.14
CA TYR A 36 1.21 -8.74 -0.83
C TYR A 36 1.19 -7.60 -1.85
N ILE A 37 0.03 -7.31 -2.41
CA ILE A 37 -0.13 -6.23 -3.40
C ILE A 37 -1.14 -5.22 -2.86
N ASP A 38 -0.82 -3.94 -3.08
CA ASP A 38 -1.72 -2.83 -2.73
C ASP A 38 -1.36 -1.56 -3.50
N GLU A 39 -2.29 -0.61 -3.48
CA GLU A 39 -2.14 0.72 -4.02
C GLU A 39 -2.25 1.78 -2.93
N SER A 40 -1.43 2.82 -3.05
CA SER A 40 -1.54 4.00 -2.21
C SER A 40 -1.52 5.26 -3.05
N GLY A 41 -2.41 6.19 -2.76
CA GLY A 41 -2.42 7.49 -3.43
C GLY A 41 -2.09 8.62 -2.48
N MET A 42 -1.46 9.66 -2.98
CA MET A 42 -1.21 10.89 -2.25
C MET A 42 -1.34 12.10 -3.18
N ASP A 43 -1.66 13.23 -2.60
CA ASP A 43 -1.67 14.51 -3.31
C ASP A 43 -0.73 15.52 -2.61
N ASN A 44 -0.43 16.62 -3.27
CA ASN A 44 0.48 17.63 -2.74
C ASN A 44 -0.04 18.39 -1.51
N ARG A 45 -1.23 18.04 -1.02
CA ARG A 45 -1.81 18.60 0.21
C ARG A 45 -1.63 17.68 1.41
N GLU A 46 -0.99 16.53 1.20
CA GLU A 46 -0.60 15.66 2.32
C GLU A 46 0.49 16.34 3.13
N ASP A 47 0.09 16.90 4.25
CA ASP A 47 0.94 17.61 5.19
C ASP A 47 0.86 16.96 6.57
N TYR A 48 1.81 17.33 7.45
CA TYR A 48 1.72 16.92 8.85
C TYR A 48 0.56 17.65 9.52
N GLY A 49 -0.37 16.90 10.10
CA GLY A 49 -1.47 17.48 10.89
C GLY A 49 -1.02 18.10 12.22
N TYR A 50 0.29 18.12 12.50
CA TYR A 50 0.87 18.59 13.76
C TYR A 50 2.10 19.44 13.48
N GLY A 51 2.17 20.59 14.16
CA GLY A 51 3.36 21.45 14.22
C GLY A 51 3.76 21.70 15.66
N TRP A 52 5.03 22.04 15.88
CA TRP A 52 5.54 22.40 17.20
C TRP A 52 5.53 23.93 17.34
N ASN A 53 5.03 24.42 18.47
CA ASN A 53 5.09 25.83 18.83
C ASN A 53 5.34 25.94 20.34
N GLU A 54 5.57 27.16 20.82
CA GLU A 54 5.68 27.44 22.25
C GLU A 54 4.39 27.07 22.99
N LEU A 55 4.53 26.64 24.23
CA LEU A 55 3.39 26.25 25.07
C LEU A 55 2.37 27.38 25.12
N GLY A 56 1.10 27.06 24.80
CA GLY A 56 0.02 28.04 24.78
C GLY A 56 -0.15 28.83 23.47
N LYS A 57 0.72 28.66 22.49
CA LYS A 57 0.59 29.28 21.14
C LYS A 57 0.07 28.26 20.13
N ARG A 58 -0.80 28.71 19.20
CA ARG A 58 -1.23 27.91 18.07
C ARG A 58 -0.18 27.95 16.96
N TYR A 59 0.06 26.81 16.34
CA TYR A 59 0.81 26.73 15.09
C TYR A 59 -0.13 27.02 13.93
N TYR A 60 0.29 27.95 13.05
CA TYR A 60 -0.45 28.27 11.83
C TYR A 60 0.43 27.94 10.65
N ASP A 61 -0.11 27.17 9.70
CA ASP A 61 0.54 26.88 8.44
C ASP A 61 -0.38 27.16 7.27
N LEU A 62 0.18 27.47 6.11
CA LEU A 62 -0.55 27.77 4.90
C LEU A 62 -0.65 26.49 4.05
N LYS A 63 -1.86 26.00 3.87
CA LYS A 63 -2.15 24.86 3.02
C LYS A 63 -2.79 25.30 1.71
N SER A 64 -2.31 24.72 0.58
CA SER A 64 -2.94 24.98 -0.72
C SER A 64 -4.40 24.53 -0.71
N GLY A 65 -5.33 25.44 -1.03
CA GLY A 65 -6.74 25.12 -1.21
C GLY A 65 -7.06 24.44 -2.54
N LYS A 66 -6.11 24.41 -3.49
CA LYS A 66 -6.31 23.79 -4.80
C LYS A 66 -5.80 22.35 -4.78
N ARG A 67 -6.67 21.41 -5.18
CA ARG A 67 -6.24 20.05 -5.53
C ARG A 67 -5.31 20.15 -6.72
N SER A 68 -4.10 19.67 -6.55
CA SER A 68 -3.19 19.45 -7.66
C SER A 68 -3.04 17.94 -7.90
N LEU A 69 -2.04 17.62 -8.65
CA LEU A 69 -1.67 16.28 -9.07
C LEU A 69 -1.81 15.24 -7.97
N ARG A 70 -2.61 14.21 -8.23
CA ARG A 70 -2.60 12.98 -7.44
C ARG A 70 -1.58 12.02 -8.06
N VAL A 71 -0.64 11.59 -7.26
CA VAL A 71 0.29 10.50 -7.61
C VAL A 71 -0.13 9.26 -6.85
N SER A 72 -0.30 8.17 -7.57
CA SER A 72 -0.56 6.85 -7.01
C SER A 72 0.67 5.97 -7.14
N ILE A 73 0.82 5.06 -6.18
CA ILE A 73 1.85 4.03 -6.15
C ILE A 73 1.13 2.70 -6.17
N ILE A 74 1.62 1.76 -6.97
CA ILE A 74 1.27 0.35 -6.89
C ILE A 74 2.54 -0.46 -6.70
N SER A 75 2.51 -1.46 -5.82
CA SER A 75 3.65 -2.34 -5.60
C SER A 75 3.22 -3.69 -5.05
N GLY A 76 4.04 -4.70 -5.24
CA GLY A 76 4.08 -5.88 -4.40
C GLY A 76 5.03 -5.69 -3.22
N LEU A 77 4.87 -6.50 -2.18
CA LEU A 77 5.80 -6.67 -1.08
C LEU A 77 6.13 -8.15 -0.92
N CYS A 78 7.41 -8.49 -0.94
CA CYS A 78 7.90 -9.84 -0.71
C CYS A 78 9.16 -9.77 0.14
N GLU A 79 9.27 -10.56 1.19
CA GLU A 79 10.42 -10.59 2.10
C GLU A 79 10.84 -9.20 2.62
N GLY A 80 9.87 -8.32 2.89
CA GLY A 80 10.16 -6.98 3.38
C GLY A 80 10.70 -6.01 2.32
N LYS A 81 10.66 -6.34 1.04
CA LYS A 81 11.11 -5.50 -0.08
C LYS A 81 9.97 -5.23 -1.04
N LEU A 82 9.91 -4.01 -1.55
CA LEU A 82 8.97 -3.66 -2.60
C LEU A 82 9.35 -4.38 -3.90
N VAL A 83 8.36 -4.98 -4.54
CA VAL A 83 8.49 -5.70 -5.81
C VAL A 83 7.70 -4.97 -6.87
N ALA A 84 8.32 -4.69 -8.01
CA ALA A 84 7.71 -4.00 -9.15
C ALA A 84 7.04 -2.66 -8.81
N PRO A 85 7.61 -1.79 -7.96
CA PRO A 85 6.97 -0.52 -7.63
C PRO A 85 6.80 0.34 -8.89
N LEU A 86 5.63 0.97 -9.01
CA LEU A 86 5.29 1.88 -10.10
C LEU A 86 4.52 3.07 -9.54
N THR A 87 4.97 4.28 -9.91
CA THR A 87 4.26 5.53 -9.64
C THR A 87 3.59 6.03 -10.91
N PHE A 88 2.41 6.60 -10.79
CA PHE A 88 1.66 7.15 -11.92
C PHE A 88 0.71 8.23 -11.45
N GLU A 89 0.32 9.11 -12.38
CA GLU A 89 -0.63 10.16 -12.12
C GLU A 89 -2.07 9.62 -12.14
N GLY A 90 -2.90 10.13 -11.24
CA GLY A 90 -4.31 9.71 -11.14
C GLY A 90 -4.54 8.52 -10.22
N SER A 91 -5.67 7.85 -10.42
CA SER A 91 -6.10 6.69 -9.63
C SER A 91 -5.84 5.38 -10.36
N CYS A 92 -5.57 4.32 -9.62
CA CYS A 92 -5.49 2.98 -10.18
C CYS A 92 -6.88 2.52 -10.64
N ASP A 93 -6.98 2.09 -11.88
CA ASP A 93 -8.14 1.42 -12.43
C ASP A 93 -7.75 0.03 -12.94
N ARG A 94 -8.73 -0.69 -13.47
CA ARG A 94 -8.50 -2.04 -14.03
C ARG A 94 -7.42 -2.06 -15.11
N VAL A 95 -7.41 -1.07 -15.99
CA VAL A 95 -6.50 -1.04 -17.14
C VAL A 95 -5.06 -0.86 -16.66
N VAL A 96 -4.85 0.10 -15.76
CA VAL A 96 -3.53 0.37 -15.13
C VAL A 96 -3.08 -0.86 -14.34
N PHE A 97 -3.95 -1.44 -13.53
CA PHE A 97 -3.64 -2.61 -12.72
C PHE A 97 -3.22 -3.82 -13.57
N GLU A 98 -4.04 -4.20 -14.56
CA GLU A 98 -3.75 -5.35 -15.42
C GLU A 98 -2.49 -5.16 -16.27
N LYS A 99 -2.22 -3.91 -16.71
CA LYS A 99 -0.98 -3.57 -17.43
C LYS A 99 0.24 -3.71 -16.52
N TRP A 100 0.18 -3.11 -15.33
CA TRP A 100 1.24 -3.22 -14.33
C TRP A 100 1.49 -4.69 -13.93
N LEU A 101 0.44 -5.45 -13.67
CA LEU A 101 0.53 -6.86 -13.33
C LEU A 101 1.31 -7.62 -14.42
N ARG A 102 0.91 -7.47 -15.68
CA ARG A 102 1.52 -8.17 -16.82
C ARG A 102 2.95 -7.75 -17.09
N GLU A 103 3.20 -6.44 -17.12
CA GLU A 103 4.47 -5.90 -17.60
C GLU A 103 5.54 -5.76 -16.51
N LYS A 104 5.13 -5.63 -15.26
CA LYS A 104 6.03 -5.32 -14.15
C LYS A 104 6.11 -6.43 -13.11
N LEU A 105 4.96 -6.93 -12.61
CA LEU A 105 4.96 -7.87 -11.52
C LEU A 105 5.20 -9.30 -11.98
N LEU A 106 4.44 -9.81 -12.96
CA LEU A 106 4.56 -11.21 -13.40
C LEU A 106 5.99 -11.64 -13.75
N PRO A 107 6.83 -10.81 -14.41
CA PRO A 107 8.21 -11.16 -14.70
C PRO A 107 9.10 -11.33 -13.45
N GLN A 108 8.67 -10.84 -12.29
CA GLN A 108 9.42 -10.90 -11.03
C GLN A 108 8.89 -11.97 -10.07
N LEU A 109 7.71 -12.52 -10.34
CA LEU A 109 7.15 -13.59 -9.54
C LEU A 109 7.93 -14.89 -9.73
N LYS A 110 8.01 -15.68 -8.66
CA LYS A 110 8.58 -17.02 -8.66
C LYS A 110 7.48 -18.07 -8.59
N THR A 111 7.60 -19.13 -9.33
CA THR A 111 6.68 -20.28 -9.28
C THR A 111 6.38 -20.71 -7.84
N GLY A 112 5.12 -20.94 -7.54
CA GLY A 112 4.66 -21.39 -6.22
C GLY A 112 4.45 -20.27 -5.19
N GLN A 113 4.61 -18.99 -5.57
CA GLN A 113 4.24 -17.87 -4.71
C GLN A 113 2.73 -17.72 -4.60
N LEU A 114 2.28 -17.26 -3.45
CA LEU A 114 0.90 -16.85 -3.17
C LEU A 114 0.82 -15.33 -3.27
N VAL A 115 0.12 -14.86 -4.29
CA VAL A 115 -0.19 -13.44 -4.49
C VAL A 115 -1.43 -13.09 -3.69
N ILE A 116 -1.34 -12.08 -2.85
CA ILE A 116 -2.38 -11.64 -1.93
C ILE A 116 -2.85 -10.25 -2.34
N LEU A 117 -4.15 -10.13 -2.63
CA LEU A 117 -4.81 -8.89 -3.04
C LEU A 117 -5.90 -8.51 -2.05
N ASP A 118 -6.24 -7.24 -2.01
CA ASP A 118 -7.45 -6.79 -1.33
C ASP A 118 -8.73 -7.17 -2.12
N ASN A 119 -9.88 -6.77 -1.59
CA ASN A 119 -11.18 -7.06 -2.18
C ASN A 119 -11.69 -6.01 -3.17
N ALA A 120 -10.84 -5.13 -3.71
CA ALA A 120 -11.27 -4.16 -4.71
C ALA A 120 -11.91 -4.86 -5.93
N SER A 121 -12.95 -4.24 -6.47
CA SER A 121 -13.76 -4.87 -7.52
C SER A 121 -12.95 -5.19 -8.79
N PHE A 122 -11.99 -4.35 -9.13
CA PHE A 122 -11.15 -4.56 -10.31
C PHE A 122 -10.08 -5.65 -10.12
N HIS A 123 -9.70 -5.98 -8.87
CA HIS A 123 -8.82 -7.12 -8.56
C HIS A 123 -9.50 -8.47 -8.80
N LYS A 124 -10.83 -8.53 -8.70
CA LYS A 124 -11.62 -9.78 -8.80
C LYS A 124 -11.94 -10.20 -10.24
N SER A 125 -11.28 -9.64 -11.23
CA SER A 125 -11.51 -10.05 -12.61
C SER A 125 -10.92 -11.44 -12.88
N GLN A 126 -11.62 -12.21 -13.73
CA GLN A 126 -11.12 -13.50 -14.19
C GLN A 126 -9.74 -13.38 -14.86
N LYS A 127 -9.51 -12.27 -15.55
CA LYS A 127 -8.25 -12.00 -16.21
C LYS A 127 -7.07 -11.84 -15.24
N VAL A 128 -7.28 -11.19 -14.09
CA VAL A 128 -6.25 -11.09 -13.04
C VAL A 128 -5.86 -12.48 -12.53
N ARG A 129 -6.84 -13.34 -12.29
CA ARG A 129 -6.61 -14.72 -11.88
C ARG A 129 -5.80 -15.50 -12.92
N GLU A 130 -6.24 -15.47 -14.17
CA GLU A 130 -5.55 -16.15 -15.27
C GLU A 130 -4.10 -15.69 -15.46
N LEU A 131 -3.86 -14.39 -15.31
CA LEU A 131 -2.50 -13.83 -15.40
C LEU A 131 -1.60 -14.36 -14.29
N ILE A 132 -2.06 -14.40 -13.04
CA ILE A 132 -1.27 -14.90 -11.92
C ILE A 132 -1.03 -16.41 -12.04
N GLU A 133 -2.07 -17.16 -12.39
CA GLU A 133 -1.98 -18.62 -12.58
C GLU A 133 -1.08 -19.00 -13.77
N SER A 134 -1.00 -18.14 -14.80
CA SER A 134 -0.15 -18.39 -15.98
C SER A 134 1.35 -18.48 -15.68
N VAL A 135 1.79 -17.95 -14.56
CA VAL A 135 3.17 -18.05 -14.06
C VAL A 135 3.32 -19.06 -12.92
N ASN A 136 2.35 -19.97 -12.76
CA ASN A 136 2.30 -20.98 -11.71
C ASN A 136 2.34 -20.39 -10.28
N CYS A 137 1.66 -19.26 -10.08
CA CYS A 137 1.41 -18.65 -8.79
C CYS A 137 -0.04 -18.85 -8.36
N GLU A 138 -0.28 -18.85 -7.05
CA GLU A 138 -1.62 -18.90 -6.47
C GLU A 138 -2.15 -17.48 -6.22
N LEU A 139 -3.46 -17.29 -6.29
CA LEU A 139 -4.13 -16.04 -5.93
C LEU A 139 -5.01 -16.24 -4.70
N GLU A 140 -4.86 -15.35 -3.72
CA GLU A 140 -5.72 -15.29 -2.53
C GLU A 140 -6.19 -13.85 -2.29
N TYR A 141 -7.38 -13.71 -1.72
CA TYR A 141 -7.91 -12.39 -1.33
C TYR A 141 -7.91 -12.24 0.17
N LEU A 142 -7.56 -11.05 0.62
CA LEU A 142 -7.67 -10.68 2.03
C LEU A 142 -9.11 -10.88 2.53
N PRO A 143 -9.32 -11.26 3.77
CA PRO A 143 -10.64 -11.23 4.38
C PRO A 143 -11.21 -9.82 4.34
N PRO A 144 -12.54 -9.64 4.20
CA PRO A 144 -13.17 -8.33 4.23
C PRO A 144 -12.76 -7.53 5.48
N TYR A 145 -12.58 -6.22 5.32
CA TYR A 145 -12.25 -5.29 6.41
C TYR A 145 -11.03 -5.70 7.26
N SER A 146 -10.00 -6.24 6.59
CA SER A 146 -8.80 -6.74 7.25
C SER A 146 -7.49 -6.13 6.69
N PRO A 147 -7.34 -4.80 6.65
CA PRO A 147 -6.10 -4.16 6.17
C PRO A 147 -4.90 -4.51 7.07
N ASP A 148 -5.14 -4.82 8.34
CA ASP A 148 -4.13 -5.28 9.29
C ASP A 148 -3.48 -6.62 8.92
N LEU A 149 -4.04 -7.37 7.97
CA LEU A 149 -3.44 -8.58 7.40
C LEU A 149 -2.70 -8.31 6.08
N ASN A 150 -2.67 -7.06 5.62
CA ASN A 150 -1.93 -6.66 4.44
C ASN A 150 -0.59 -6.04 4.85
N GLU A 151 0.50 -6.82 4.80
CA GLU A 151 1.80 -6.37 5.30
C GLU A 151 2.34 -5.14 4.56
N ILE A 152 1.98 -4.93 3.31
CA ILE A 152 2.43 -3.77 2.52
C ILE A 152 1.89 -2.44 3.06
N GLU A 153 0.76 -2.44 3.77
CA GLU A 153 0.19 -1.24 4.40
C GLU A 153 1.19 -0.55 5.36
N HIS A 154 2.04 -1.33 6.01
CA HIS A 154 3.09 -0.79 6.88
C HIS A 154 4.18 0.00 6.14
N TYR A 155 4.27 -0.17 4.82
CA TYR A 155 5.25 0.51 3.98
C TYR A 155 4.76 1.86 3.46
N TRP A 156 3.43 2.07 3.40
CA TRP A 156 2.87 3.32 2.91
C TRP A 156 3.17 4.51 3.84
N PHE A 157 3.12 4.29 5.15
CA PHE A 157 3.40 5.36 6.11
C PHE A 157 4.84 5.90 5.99
N PRO A 158 5.91 5.07 6.01
CA PRO A 158 7.27 5.56 5.80
C PRO A 158 7.47 6.26 4.45
N ILE A 159 6.86 5.75 3.36
CA ILE A 159 6.93 6.40 2.05
C ILE A 159 6.31 7.79 2.11
N LYS A 160 5.06 7.91 2.56
CA LYS A 160 4.36 9.20 2.71
C LYS A 160 5.14 10.16 3.60
N ASN A 161 5.73 9.67 4.66
CA ASN A 161 6.55 10.48 5.56
C ASN A 161 7.82 11.02 4.89
N ARG A 162 8.48 10.21 4.05
CA ARG A 162 9.64 10.66 3.25
C ARG A 162 9.25 11.71 2.21
N VAL A 163 8.11 11.53 1.54
CA VAL A 163 7.58 12.53 0.59
C VAL A 163 7.38 13.87 1.28
N ARG A 164 6.78 13.91 2.45
CA ARG A 164 6.59 15.14 3.23
C ARG A 164 7.92 15.78 3.63
N LYS A 165 8.89 14.97 4.10
CA LYS A 165 10.22 15.45 4.51
C LYS A 165 11.06 15.99 3.35
N SER A 166 10.80 15.57 2.12
CA SER A 166 11.50 16.08 0.93
C SER A 166 10.90 17.37 0.37
N GLU A 167 9.84 17.91 0.98
CA GLU A 167 9.32 19.24 0.67
C GLU A 167 10.38 20.30 0.94
N GLY A 168 10.53 21.24 0.01
CA GLY A 168 11.60 22.24 0.06
C GLY A 168 12.96 21.76 -0.47
N THR A 169 13.19 20.45 -0.65
CA THR A 169 14.43 19.90 -1.22
C THR A 169 14.22 19.44 -2.65
N ILE A 170 13.06 18.84 -2.97
CA ILE A 170 12.68 18.39 -4.30
C ILE A 170 11.39 19.13 -4.67
N GLU A 171 11.46 19.96 -5.70
CA GLU A 171 10.34 20.82 -6.10
C GLU A 171 9.14 20.04 -6.65
N ASN A 172 9.41 19.13 -7.59
CA ASN A 172 8.36 18.37 -8.25
C ASN A 172 7.78 17.31 -7.31
N PHE A 173 6.45 17.31 -7.13
CA PHE A 173 5.78 16.37 -6.22
C PHE A 173 5.95 14.91 -6.65
N ARG A 174 5.90 14.61 -7.94
CA ARG A 174 6.10 13.27 -8.46
C ARG A 174 7.52 12.76 -8.18
N ASP A 175 8.52 13.62 -8.39
CA ASP A 175 9.92 13.26 -8.12
C ASP A 175 10.15 12.97 -6.64
N ARG A 176 9.44 13.67 -5.74
CA ARG A 176 9.45 13.35 -4.30
C ARG A 176 8.92 11.95 -4.02
N VAL A 177 7.82 11.57 -4.68
CA VAL A 177 7.22 10.24 -4.53
C VAL A 177 8.16 9.16 -5.07
N ASP A 178 8.71 9.35 -6.26
CA ASP A 178 9.66 8.42 -6.88
C ASP A 178 10.91 8.23 -6.01
N TYR A 179 11.45 9.31 -5.47
CA TYR A 179 12.58 9.28 -4.55
C TYR A 179 12.25 8.50 -3.26
N ALA A 180 11.09 8.77 -2.66
CA ALA A 180 10.67 8.09 -1.43
C ALA A 180 10.45 6.57 -1.64
N VAL A 181 9.87 6.18 -2.78
CA VAL A 181 9.69 4.77 -3.16
C VAL A 181 11.04 4.11 -3.33
N LYS A 182 11.96 4.72 -4.10
CA LYS A 182 13.31 4.19 -4.33
C LYS A 182 14.10 3.95 -3.05
N LEU A 183 13.94 4.81 -2.05
CA LEU A 183 14.61 4.64 -0.74
C LEU A 183 13.96 3.57 0.15
N THR A 184 12.78 3.07 -0.24
CA THR A 184 12.02 2.08 0.55
C THR A 184 12.07 0.69 -0.09
N SER A 185 12.47 0.60 -1.36
CA SER A 185 12.56 -0.65 -2.15
C SER A 185 13.76 -1.51 -1.77
#